data_b6adc7ba20cc87356966b205169e279b
#
_entry.id   b6adc7ba20cc87356966b205169e279b
#
_cell.length_a   1.000
_cell.length_b   1.000
_cell.length_c   1.000
_cell.angle_alpha   90.00
_cell.angle_beta   90.00
_cell.angle_gamma   90.00
#
_symmetry.space_group_name_H-M   'P 1'
#
loop_
_entity.id
_entity.type
_entity.pdbx_description
1 polymer ?
#
loop_
_entity_poly.entity_id
_entity_poly.type
_entity_poly.pdbx_seq_one_letter_code
_entity_poly.pdbx_strand_id
1 'polypeptide(L)'
;TLIQHLIRWVAQTNQFSPEVSKILLDVLNTEISPELVPGKTDNDPCQITEDFIGPYELQDFNNFYITRFGYLPTKVAFLEYCTWKDKDRGVWPDIPFNKRNFYTLKEIKKWLYVYLYRFFKTSQYKRSCIPNGPKVGSGGSLSPRGDYRAPSDNEPDVWLKNWEFIPESDD
;
A
#
# COMPACT_ATOMS: atom_id res chain seq x y z
N THR A 1 -0.51 5.40 -1.41
CA THR A 1 -1.60 6.13 -0.71
C THR A 1 -1.20 7.57 -0.40
N LEU A 2 -0.08 7.83 0.30
CA LEU A 2 0.37 9.19 0.64
C LEU A 2 0.49 10.12 -0.59
N ILE A 3 1.07 9.64 -1.67
CA ILE A 3 1.22 10.41 -2.92
C ILE A 3 -0.14 10.82 -3.49
N GLN A 4 -1.12 9.93 -3.46
CA GLN A 4 -2.49 10.24 -3.91
C GLN A 4 -3.13 11.36 -3.09
N HIS A 5 -2.96 11.34 -1.75
CA HIS A 5 -3.43 12.42 -0.89
C HIS A 5 -2.71 13.75 -1.16
N LEU A 6 -1.40 13.70 -1.37
CA LEU A 6 -0.61 14.88 -1.72
C LEU A 6 -1.08 15.51 -3.04
N ILE A 7 -1.31 14.70 -4.07
CA ILE A 7 -1.81 15.19 -5.37
C ILE A 7 -3.20 15.83 -5.22
N ARG A 8 -4.12 15.19 -4.47
CA ARG A 8 -5.46 15.78 -4.20
C ARG A 8 -5.33 17.12 -3.48
N TRP A 9 -4.52 17.19 -2.45
CA TRP A 9 -4.29 18.42 -1.70
C TRP A 9 -3.74 19.54 -2.59
N VAL A 10 -2.74 19.25 -3.43
CA VAL A 10 -2.18 20.22 -4.38
C VAL A 10 -3.24 20.72 -5.36
N ALA A 11 -4.06 19.83 -5.92
CA ALA A 11 -5.13 20.19 -6.84
C ALA A 11 -6.23 21.05 -6.18
N GLN A 12 -6.56 20.76 -4.92
CA GLN A 12 -7.61 21.47 -4.17
C GLN A 12 -7.15 22.84 -3.63
N THR A 13 -5.87 22.99 -3.36
CA THR A 13 -5.32 24.24 -2.79
C THR A 13 -4.97 25.30 -3.84
N ASN A 14 -5.30 25.07 -5.11
CA ASN A 14 -5.09 26.00 -6.22
C ASN A 14 -3.65 26.53 -6.34
N GLN A 15 -2.68 25.67 -6.08
CA GLN A 15 -1.26 26.02 -6.21
C GLN A 15 -0.82 26.14 -7.67
N PHE A 16 -1.58 25.60 -8.59
CA PHE A 16 -1.37 25.64 -10.04
C PHE A 16 -2.64 26.14 -10.75
N SER A 17 -2.55 26.29 -12.07
CA SER A 17 -3.70 26.68 -12.87
C SER A 17 -4.81 25.61 -12.84
N PRO A 18 -6.07 25.97 -13.12
CA PRO A 18 -7.19 25.02 -13.16
C PRO A 18 -6.94 23.85 -14.13
N GLU A 19 -6.27 24.09 -15.25
CA GLU A 19 -5.95 23.05 -16.23
C GLU A 19 -4.96 22.03 -15.66
N VAL A 20 -3.94 22.49 -14.94
CA VAL A 20 -2.97 21.61 -14.27
C VAL A 20 -3.64 20.81 -13.15
N SER A 21 -4.50 21.47 -12.36
CA SER A 21 -5.26 20.80 -11.30
C SER A 21 -6.16 19.70 -11.86
N LYS A 22 -6.79 19.92 -13.01
CA LYS A 22 -7.60 18.91 -13.70
C LYS A 22 -6.74 17.72 -14.12
N ILE A 23 -5.58 17.95 -14.75
CA ILE A 23 -4.65 16.87 -15.15
C ILE A 23 -4.20 16.05 -13.94
N LEU A 24 -3.89 16.69 -12.81
CA LEU A 24 -3.51 15.99 -11.58
C LEU A 24 -4.62 15.07 -11.07
N LEU A 25 -5.87 15.49 -11.16
CA LEU A 25 -7.02 14.66 -10.79
C LEU A 25 -7.27 13.52 -11.79
N ASP A 26 -7.05 13.76 -13.08
CA ASP A 26 -7.15 12.74 -14.12
C ASP A 26 -6.08 11.64 -13.92
N VAL A 27 -4.86 12.01 -13.53
CA VAL A 27 -3.81 11.04 -13.16
C VAL A 27 -4.25 10.16 -11.98
N LEU A 28 -4.94 10.71 -10.98
CA LEU A 28 -5.44 9.92 -9.85
C LEU A 28 -6.58 8.95 -10.22
N ASN A 29 -7.27 9.21 -11.31
CA ASN A 29 -8.35 8.34 -11.81
C ASN A 29 -7.83 7.25 -12.76
N THR A 30 -6.54 7.31 -13.13
CA THR A 30 -5.92 6.28 -13.97
C THR A 30 -5.61 5.04 -13.14
N GLU A 31 -6.05 3.88 -13.59
CA GLU A 31 -5.74 2.61 -12.93
C GLU A 31 -4.24 2.29 -12.98
N ILE A 32 -3.71 1.85 -11.84
CA ILE A 32 -2.32 1.43 -11.76
C ILE A 32 -2.21 -0.02 -12.24
N SER A 33 -1.54 -0.18 -13.38
CA SER A 33 -1.30 -1.48 -14.02
C SER A 33 0.17 -1.65 -14.39
N PRO A 34 0.67 -2.89 -14.56
CA PRO A 34 2.00 -3.14 -15.08
C PRO A 34 2.07 -2.75 -16.57
N GLU A 35 2.82 -1.72 -16.91
CA GLU A 35 2.94 -1.18 -18.27
C GLU A 35 3.48 -2.19 -19.30
N LEU A 36 4.23 -3.20 -18.84
CA LEU A 36 4.89 -4.18 -19.71
C LEU A 36 4.08 -5.46 -19.93
N VAL A 37 2.90 -5.58 -19.33
CA VAL A 37 2.02 -6.73 -19.56
C VAL A 37 1.06 -6.37 -20.68
N PRO A 38 1.09 -7.06 -21.83
CA PRO A 38 0.19 -6.76 -22.96
C PRO A 38 -1.27 -6.86 -22.53
N GLY A 39 -2.05 -5.82 -22.80
CA GLY A 39 -3.49 -5.83 -22.64
C GLY A 39 -4.18 -6.70 -23.71
N LYS A 40 -5.45 -7.00 -23.50
CA LYS A 40 -6.27 -7.68 -24.50
C LYS A 40 -6.60 -6.76 -25.68
N THR A 41 -6.57 -5.45 -25.44
CA THR A 41 -6.71 -4.38 -26.44
C THR A 41 -5.72 -3.27 -26.09
N ASP A 42 -5.38 -2.40 -27.04
CA ASP A 42 -4.37 -1.32 -26.85
C ASP A 42 -4.71 -0.34 -25.72
N ASN A 43 -5.96 -0.31 -25.23
CA ASN A 43 -6.43 0.62 -24.20
C ASN A 43 -6.90 -0.08 -22.90
N ASP A 44 -6.85 -1.41 -22.82
CA ASP A 44 -7.33 -2.14 -21.65
C ASP A 44 -6.15 -2.74 -20.88
N PRO A 45 -5.88 -2.34 -19.63
CA PRO A 45 -4.83 -2.97 -18.84
C PRO A 45 -5.19 -4.46 -18.64
N CYS A 46 -4.31 -5.35 -19.06
CA CYS A 46 -4.52 -6.79 -18.88
C CYS A 46 -4.58 -7.21 -17.41
N GLN A 47 -4.10 -6.36 -16.49
CA GLN A 47 -3.87 -6.73 -15.11
C GLN A 47 -3.97 -5.50 -14.20
N ILE A 48 -4.91 -5.51 -13.26
CA ILE A 48 -4.95 -4.50 -12.19
C ILE A 48 -3.98 -4.95 -11.10
N THR A 49 -3.06 -4.08 -10.72
CA THR A 49 -2.02 -4.43 -9.73
C THR A 49 -2.62 -4.85 -8.39
N GLU A 50 -3.67 -4.19 -7.92
CA GLU A 50 -4.32 -4.51 -6.64
C GLU A 50 -4.98 -5.90 -6.60
N ASP A 51 -5.34 -6.49 -7.74
CA ASP A 51 -5.87 -7.87 -7.80
C ASP A 51 -4.83 -8.91 -7.34
N PHE A 52 -3.54 -8.57 -7.50
CA PHE A 52 -2.43 -9.47 -7.18
C PHE A 52 -1.74 -9.18 -5.85
N ILE A 53 -1.64 -7.92 -5.48
CA ILE A 53 -0.95 -7.53 -4.26
C ILE A 53 -1.90 -7.13 -3.13
N GLY A 54 -3.17 -6.91 -3.45
CA GLY A 54 -4.16 -6.35 -2.55
C GLY A 54 -4.21 -4.82 -2.54
N PRO A 55 -5.16 -4.25 -1.82
CA PRO A 55 -5.36 -2.81 -1.72
C PRO A 55 -4.08 -2.08 -1.27
N TYR A 56 -3.73 -1.03 -1.99
CA TYR A 56 -2.51 -0.25 -1.69
C TYR A 56 -2.50 0.31 -0.27
N GLU A 57 -3.64 0.65 0.30
CA GLU A 57 -3.70 1.19 1.66
C GLU A 57 -3.29 0.15 2.71
N LEU A 58 -3.69 -1.13 2.54
CA LEU A 58 -3.22 -2.22 3.40
C LEU A 58 -1.73 -2.47 3.18
N GLN A 59 -1.26 -2.47 1.92
CA GLN A 59 0.15 -2.70 1.60
C GLN A 59 1.05 -1.59 2.15
N ASP A 60 0.63 -0.33 2.05
CA ASP A 60 1.36 0.81 2.61
C ASP A 60 1.40 0.74 4.15
N PHE A 61 0.30 0.34 4.80
CA PHE A 61 0.21 0.15 6.23
C PHE A 61 1.14 -0.97 6.71
N ASN A 62 1.09 -2.14 6.06
CA ASN A 62 1.97 -3.26 6.33
C ASN A 62 3.44 -2.85 6.21
N ASN A 63 3.78 -2.22 5.09
CA ASN A 63 5.13 -1.80 4.81
C ASN A 63 5.64 -0.81 5.86
N PHE A 64 4.84 0.17 6.24
CA PHE A 64 5.21 1.16 7.24
C PHE A 64 5.46 0.55 8.61
N TYR A 65 4.52 -0.24 9.13
CA TYR A 65 4.62 -0.76 10.50
C TYR A 65 5.63 -1.91 10.64
N ILE A 66 5.77 -2.76 9.64
CA ILE A 66 6.72 -3.87 9.67
C ILE A 66 8.14 -3.36 9.47
N THR A 67 8.39 -2.57 8.43
CA THR A 67 9.77 -2.20 8.10
C THR A 67 10.32 -1.08 8.97
N ARG A 68 9.46 -0.12 9.37
CA ARG A 68 9.91 1.03 10.13
C ARG A 68 9.89 0.80 11.66
N PHE A 69 8.93 0.04 12.15
CA PHE A 69 8.77 -0.20 13.59
C PHE A 69 9.08 -1.63 14.02
N GLY A 70 9.25 -2.56 13.08
CA GLY A 70 9.49 -3.96 13.38
C GLY A 70 8.30 -4.64 14.08
N TYR A 71 7.08 -4.19 13.81
CA TYR A 71 5.90 -4.79 14.43
C TYR A 71 5.66 -6.19 13.87
N LEU A 72 5.29 -7.10 14.74
CA LEU A 72 4.91 -8.46 14.37
C LEU A 72 3.61 -8.48 13.55
N PRO A 73 3.46 -9.43 12.62
CA PRO A 73 2.25 -9.56 11.79
C PRO A 73 0.95 -9.58 12.58
N THR A 74 0.89 -10.29 13.71
CA THR A 74 -0.29 -10.31 14.59
C THR A 74 -0.68 -8.91 15.09
N LYS A 75 0.31 -8.09 15.47
CA LYS A 75 0.06 -6.72 15.90
C LYS A 75 -0.38 -5.85 14.74
N VAL A 76 0.21 -6.01 13.56
CA VAL A 76 -0.16 -5.23 12.38
C VAL A 76 -1.59 -5.56 11.96
N ALA A 77 -1.96 -6.85 11.87
CA ALA A 77 -3.31 -7.28 11.56
C ALA A 77 -4.36 -6.74 12.56
N PHE A 78 -4.03 -6.72 13.85
CA PHE A 78 -4.90 -6.12 14.87
C PHE A 78 -5.10 -4.62 14.65
N LEU A 79 -4.05 -3.89 14.33
CA LEU A 79 -4.14 -2.46 14.04
C LEU A 79 -4.92 -2.17 12.75
N GLU A 80 -4.70 -2.96 11.70
CA GLU A 80 -5.48 -2.88 10.47
C GLU A 80 -6.95 -3.16 10.72
N TYR A 81 -7.26 -4.22 11.46
CA TYR A 81 -8.62 -4.57 11.81
C TYR A 81 -9.30 -3.44 12.60
N CYS A 82 -8.63 -2.87 13.60
CA CYS A 82 -9.16 -1.73 14.35
C CYS A 82 -9.40 -0.49 13.47
N THR A 83 -8.60 -0.32 12.41
CA THR A 83 -8.69 0.83 11.50
C THR A 83 -9.83 0.66 10.49
N TRP A 84 -10.00 -0.54 9.92
CA TRP A 84 -10.89 -0.76 8.77
C TRP A 84 -12.11 -1.65 9.03
N LYS A 85 -12.31 -2.17 10.25
CA LYS A 85 -13.50 -2.98 10.57
C LYS A 85 -14.82 -2.21 10.55
N ASP A 86 -14.76 -0.91 10.63
CA ASP A 86 -15.95 -0.04 10.69
C ASP A 86 -15.64 1.30 10.00
N LYS A 87 -16.20 1.48 8.81
CA LYS A 87 -16.01 2.70 8.01
C LYS A 87 -16.70 3.93 8.61
N ASP A 88 -17.60 3.74 9.58
CA ASP A 88 -18.34 4.82 10.25
C ASP A 88 -17.57 5.37 11.46
N ARG A 89 -16.53 4.67 11.90
CA ARG A 89 -15.72 5.03 13.06
C ARG A 89 -14.35 5.64 12.70
N GLY A 90 -13.83 6.39 13.64
CA GLY A 90 -12.47 6.93 13.56
C GLY A 90 -12.37 8.28 12.84
N VAL A 91 -11.15 8.77 12.76
CA VAL A 91 -10.81 10.00 12.03
C VAL A 91 -10.26 9.61 10.68
N TRP A 92 -11.05 9.79 9.66
CA TRP A 92 -10.65 9.54 8.29
C TRP A 92 -9.96 10.78 7.70
N PRO A 93 -8.95 10.61 6.82
CA PRO A 93 -8.50 11.70 5.97
C PRO A 93 -9.65 12.21 5.09
N ASP A 94 -9.43 13.31 4.38
CA ASP A 94 -10.45 13.89 3.49
C ASP A 94 -10.78 12.95 2.31
N ILE A 95 -11.56 11.93 2.61
CA ILE A 95 -12.04 10.91 1.66
C ILE A 95 -13.57 10.90 1.74
N PRO A 96 -14.27 11.03 0.61
CA PRO A 96 -15.73 10.88 0.55
C PRO A 96 -16.18 9.56 1.18
N PHE A 97 -17.26 9.57 1.93
CA PHE A 97 -17.77 8.42 2.68
C PHE A 97 -17.94 7.17 1.81
N ASN A 98 -18.44 7.33 0.59
CA ASN A 98 -18.63 6.23 -0.36
C ASN A 98 -17.31 5.64 -0.92
N LYS A 99 -16.17 6.27 -0.63
CA LYS A 99 -14.82 5.79 -0.99
C LYS A 99 -14.03 5.26 0.21
N ARG A 100 -14.64 5.22 1.39
CA ARG A 100 -14.03 4.60 2.57
C ARG A 100 -14.15 3.08 2.46
N ASN A 101 -13.04 2.42 2.60
CA ASN A 101 -12.98 0.96 2.51
C ASN A 101 -13.28 0.31 3.87
N PHE A 102 -13.71 -0.94 3.80
CA PHE A 102 -13.91 -1.84 4.92
C PHE A 102 -13.23 -3.17 4.59
N TYR A 103 -12.55 -3.75 5.57
CA TYR A 103 -11.88 -5.05 5.40
C TYR A 103 -12.19 -5.97 6.58
N THR A 104 -12.54 -7.20 6.25
CA THR A 104 -12.67 -8.29 7.23
C THR A 104 -11.29 -8.73 7.72
N LEU A 105 -11.22 -9.35 8.90
CA LEU A 105 -9.95 -9.90 9.39
C LEU A 105 -9.36 -10.94 8.43
N LYS A 106 -10.22 -11.73 7.77
CA LYS A 106 -9.81 -12.71 6.76
C LYS A 106 -9.13 -12.06 5.55
N GLU A 107 -9.65 -10.93 5.06
CA GLU A 107 -9.05 -10.19 3.96
C GLU A 107 -7.71 -9.56 4.38
N ILE A 108 -7.67 -8.96 5.57
CA ILE A 108 -6.44 -8.42 6.17
C ILE A 108 -5.38 -9.53 6.27
N LYS A 109 -5.72 -10.66 6.85
CA LYS A 109 -4.83 -11.82 6.98
C LYS A 109 -4.29 -12.28 5.62
N LYS A 110 -5.17 -12.40 4.62
CA LYS A 110 -4.79 -12.77 3.25
C LYS A 110 -3.77 -11.80 2.65
N TRP A 111 -4.05 -10.49 2.69
CA TRP A 111 -3.20 -9.50 2.05
C TRP A 111 -1.90 -9.25 2.82
N LEU A 112 -1.92 -9.40 4.13
CA LEU A 112 -0.70 -9.39 4.94
C LEU A 112 0.22 -10.58 4.59
N TYR A 113 -0.32 -11.79 4.34
CA TYR A 113 0.47 -12.92 3.83
C TYR A 113 1.15 -12.57 2.50
N VAL A 114 0.38 -12.04 1.55
CA VAL A 114 0.90 -11.64 0.24
C VAL A 114 2.04 -10.62 0.39
N TYR A 115 1.86 -9.63 1.28
CA TYR A 115 2.89 -8.65 1.59
C TYR A 115 4.16 -9.32 2.12
N LEU A 116 4.06 -10.12 3.18
CA LEU A 116 5.19 -10.77 3.83
C LEU A 116 5.98 -11.64 2.84
N TYR A 117 5.27 -12.49 2.10
CA TYR A 117 5.90 -13.36 1.13
C TYR A 117 6.58 -12.59 0.01
N ARG A 118 5.90 -11.62 -0.58
CA ARG A 118 6.48 -10.83 -1.69
C ARG A 118 7.61 -9.93 -1.23
N PHE A 119 7.46 -9.28 -0.09
CA PHE A 119 8.46 -8.34 0.41
C PHE A 119 9.75 -9.05 0.83
N PHE A 120 9.66 -10.14 1.56
CA PHE A 120 10.83 -10.84 2.09
C PHE A 120 11.37 -11.94 1.18
N LYS A 121 10.58 -12.54 0.29
CA LYS A 121 11.00 -13.65 -0.57
C LYS A 121 11.22 -13.29 -2.02
N THR A 122 10.29 -12.58 -2.67
CA THR A 122 10.28 -12.50 -4.13
C THR A 122 10.66 -11.14 -4.72
N SER A 123 10.59 -10.06 -3.95
CA SER A 123 10.78 -8.70 -4.48
C SER A 123 12.09 -8.02 -4.08
N GLN A 124 13.01 -8.76 -3.45
CA GLN A 124 14.26 -8.17 -2.92
C GLN A 124 15.12 -7.53 -4.02
N TYR A 125 15.25 -8.18 -5.17
CA TYR A 125 16.08 -7.68 -6.27
C TYR A 125 15.58 -6.35 -6.82
N LYS A 126 14.27 -6.15 -6.90
CA LYS A 126 13.68 -4.90 -7.38
C LYS A 126 14.04 -3.71 -6.48
N ARG A 127 14.08 -3.93 -5.18
CA ARG A 127 14.47 -2.89 -4.22
C ARG A 127 15.91 -2.42 -4.41
N SER A 128 16.80 -3.31 -4.79
CA SER A 128 18.20 -2.98 -5.05
C SER A 128 18.42 -2.23 -6.37
N CYS A 129 17.54 -2.45 -7.34
CA CYS A 129 17.66 -1.91 -8.70
C CYS A 129 16.99 -0.54 -8.90
N ILE A 130 16.06 -0.12 -8.02
CA ILE A 130 15.36 1.15 -8.17
C ILE A 130 16.25 2.36 -7.83
N PRO A 131 16.04 3.53 -8.44
CA PRO A 131 16.72 4.76 -8.08
C PRO A 131 16.35 5.25 -6.69
N ASN A 132 17.13 6.18 -6.14
CA ASN A 132 16.79 6.86 -4.90
C ASN A 132 15.51 7.69 -5.08
N GLY A 133 14.56 7.54 -4.14
CA GLY A 133 13.36 8.35 -4.11
C GLY A 133 13.58 9.71 -3.43
N PRO A 134 12.74 10.71 -3.73
CA PRO A 134 12.77 11.98 -3.03
C PRO A 134 12.39 11.81 -1.56
N LYS A 135 12.89 12.69 -0.71
CA LYS A 135 12.49 12.75 0.70
C LYS A 135 11.09 13.34 0.80
N VAL A 136 10.13 12.59 1.36
CA VAL A 136 8.73 13.00 1.46
C VAL A 136 8.28 13.30 2.89
N GLY A 137 9.18 13.18 3.87
CA GLY A 137 8.87 13.45 5.27
C GLY A 137 10.12 13.63 6.11
N SER A 138 9.95 13.96 7.39
CA SER A 138 11.06 14.15 8.34
C SER A 138 11.88 12.88 8.57
N GLY A 139 11.28 11.71 8.36
CA GLY A 139 11.92 10.41 8.54
C GLY A 139 12.67 9.90 7.33
N GLY A 140 12.46 10.44 6.13
CA GLY A 140 13.13 9.95 4.93
C GLY A 140 12.29 9.93 3.67
N SER A 141 12.62 9.03 2.74
CA SER A 141 11.99 8.95 1.41
C SER A 141 10.75 8.06 1.36
N LEU A 142 10.50 7.23 2.37
CA LEU A 142 9.47 6.19 2.37
C LEU A 142 9.58 5.27 1.14
N SER A 143 10.79 4.91 0.79
CA SER A 143 11.09 4.08 -0.39
C SER A 143 11.94 2.87 -0.03
N PRO A 144 11.94 1.81 -0.86
CA PRO A 144 12.77 0.63 -0.65
C PRO A 144 14.28 0.89 -0.68
N ARG A 145 14.73 2.00 -1.26
CA ARG A 145 16.15 2.41 -1.24
C ARG A 145 16.53 3.16 0.03
N GLY A 146 15.57 3.67 0.78
CA GLY A 146 15.75 4.42 2.01
C GLY A 146 15.21 3.69 3.24
N ASP A 147 14.03 4.10 3.66
CA ASP A 147 13.43 3.66 4.92
C ASP A 147 12.92 2.21 4.92
N TYR A 148 12.54 1.68 3.75
CA TYR A 148 11.94 0.35 3.61
C TYR A 148 12.95 -0.68 3.09
N ARG A 149 14.14 -0.65 3.65
CA ARG A 149 15.19 -1.62 3.30
C ARG A 149 14.97 -2.96 3.98
N ALA A 150 15.27 -4.03 3.22
CA ALA A 150 15.48 -5.36 3.77
C ALA A 150 16.68 -6.00 3.05
N PRO A 151 17.42 -6.90 3.70
CA PRO A 151 18.48 -7.68 3.05
C PRO A 151 17.94 -8.45 1.85
N SER A 152 18.76 -8.63 0.82
CA SER A 152 18.36 -9.35 -0.39
C SER A 152 18.28 -10.86 -0.23
N ASP A 153 18.86 -11.37 0.82
CA ASP A 153 18.87 -12.79 1.24
C ASP A 153 17.91 -13.08 2.40
N ASN A 154 16.98 -12.17 2.66
CA ASN A 154 16.00 -12.34 3.73
C ASN A 154 14.96 -13.40 3.37
N GLU A 155 14.46 -14.11 4.38
CA GLU A 155 13.41 -15.12 4.27
C GLU A 155 12.19 -14.74 5.12
N PRO A 156 10.97 -15.10 4.70
CA PRO A 156 9.74 -14.72 5.37
C PRO A 156 9.35 -15.60 6.56
N ASP A 157 10.05 -16.71 6.81
CA ASP A 157 9.60 -17.79 7.70
C ASP A 157 9.28 -17.32 9.12
N VAL A 158 10.11 -16.47 9.69
CA VAL A 158 9.88 -15.93 11.05
C VAL A 158 8.60 -15.10 11.11
N TRP A 159 8.36 -14.30 10.05
CA TRP A 159 7.17 -13.48 9.92
C TRP A 159 5.91 -14.33 9.69
N LEU A 160 6.01 -15.34 8.83
CA LEU A 160 4.91 -16.24 8.52
C LEU A 160 4.51 -17.11 9.70
N LYS A 161 5.45 -17.57 10.52
CA LYS A 161 5.14 -18.27 11.79
C LYS A 161 4.31 -17.40 12.74
N ASN A 162 4.60 -16.10 12.82
CA ASN A 162 3.79 -15.20 13.64
C ASN A 162 2.44 -14.91 12.98
N TRP A 163 2.37 -14.82 11.65
CA TRP A 163 1.14 -14.63 10.89
C TRP A 163 0.13 -15.77 11.11
N GLU A 164 0.58 -17.00 11.31
CA GLU A 164 -0.28 -18.17 11.61
C GLU A 164 -1.15 -17.98 12.86
N PHE A 165 -0.70 -17.17 13.82
CA PHE A 165 -1.47 -16.84 15.03
C PHE A 165 -2.60 -15.83 14.82
N ILE A 166 -2.74 -15.25 13.63
CA ILE A 166 -3.85 -14.36 13.32
C ILE A 166 -5.12 -15.20 13.16
N PRO A 167 -6.23 -14.89 13.88
CA PRO A 167 -7.49 -15.62 13.73
C PRO A 167 -8.01 -15.64 12.29
N GLU A 168 -8.82 -16.64 11.97
CA GLU A 168 -9.46 -16.76 10.63
C GLU A 168 -10.77 -15.98 10.52
N SER A 169 -11.36 -15.63 11.67
CA SER A 169 -12.65 -14.94 11.75
C SER A 169 -12.63 -13.87 12.85
N ASP A 170 -13.64 -13.04 12.83
CA ASP A 170 -13.86 -11.95 13.79
C ASP A 170 -14.52 -12.44 15.10
N ASP A 171 -14.76 -13.73 15.26
CA ASP A 171 -15.43 -14.37 16.42
C ASP A 171 -14.51 -14.53 17.61
#